data_1ff3958994e1d9bccba1a685b1054bd3
#
_entry.id   1ff3958994e1d9bccba1a685b1054bd3
#
_cell.length_a   1.000
_cell.length_b   1.000
_cell.length_c   1.000
_cell.angle_alpha   90.00
_cell.angle_beta   90.00
_cell.angle_gamma   90.00
#
_symmetry.space_group_name_H-M   'P 1'
#
loop_
_entity.id
_entity.type
_entity.pdbx_description
1 polymer ?
#
loop_
_entity_poly.entity_id
_entity_poly.type
_entity_poly.pdbx_seq_one_letter_code
_entity_poly.pdbx_strand_id
1 'polypeptide(L)'
;MSLTFDLQRNPTPASQERRAAIHANPGFGVFFTDHMLRAVWTKSAGWGDGRVEPYGPIQLMPSAAVLHYAQEIFEGLKAYRHADGSVWSFRPEANAERMQRSARRLALPELPTDDFVASLRALLEVDEAWVPPAPARA
;
A
#
# COMPACT_ATOMS: atom_id res chain seq x y z
N MET A 1 -3.63 -13.04 15.89
CA MET A 1 -4.52 -13.27 14.72
C MET A 1 -3.92 -12.52 13.57
N SER A 2 -3.89 -13.11 12.39
CA SER A 2 -3.44 -12.43 11.16
C SER A 2 -4.49 -11.40 10.73
N LEU A 3 -4.04 -10.27 10.22
CA LEU A 3 -4.90 -9.21 9.72
C LEU A 3 -5.66 -9.71 8.48
N THR A 4 -6.96 -9.45 8.43
CA THR A 4 -7.80 -9.73 7.25
C THR A 4 -8.24 -8.42 6.60
N PHE A 5 -8.53 -8.45 5.31
CA PHE A 5 -8.83 -7.24 4.54
C PHE A 5 -10.18 -7.39 3.85
N ASP A 6 -11.11 -6.50 4.18
CA ASP A 6 -12.37 -6.36 3.45
C ASP A 6 -12.13 -5.61 2.15
N LEU A 7 -12.63 -6.18 1.05
CA LEU A 7 -12.47 -5.60 -0.28
C LEU A 7 -13.69 -4.77 -0.69
N GLN A 8 -13.46 -3.49 -0.93
CA GLN A 8 -14.41 -2.57 -1.57
C GLN A 8 -13.85 -2.13 -2.92
N ARG A 9 -14.36 -2.68 -4.01
CA ARG A 9 -13.88 -2.31 -5.34
C ARG A 9 -14.28 -0.90 -5.71
N ASN A 10 -13.37 -0.19 -6.40
CA ASN A 10 -13.69 1.10 -6.99
C ASN A 10 -14.77 0.91 -8.08
N PRO A 11 -15.94 1.57 -7.97
CA PRO A 11 -17.00 1.45 -8.97
C PRO A 11 -16.65 2.08 -10.32
N THR A 12 -15.64 2.96 -10.35
CA THR A 12 -15.18 3.69 -11.54
C THR A 12 -13.67 3.60 -11.70
N PRO A 13 -13.11 2.38 -11.91
CA PRO A 13 -11.66 2.22 -12.04
C PRO A 13 -11.15 2.91 -13.31
N ALA A 14 -9.87 3.27 -13.32
CA ALA A 14 -9.24 3.86 -14.48
C ALA A 14 -9.32 2.92 -15.69
N SER A 15 -9.62 3.49 -16.86
CA SER A 15 -9.63 2.74 -18.12
C SER A 15 -8.21 2.22 -18.47
N GLN A 16 -8.15 1.19 -19.30
CA GLN A 16 -6.88 0.68 -19.82
C GLN A 16 -6.07 1.77 -20.52
N GLU A 17 -6.72 2.61 -21.33
CA GLU A 17 -6.09 3.73 -22.03
C GLU A 17 -5.47 4.74 -21.05
N ARG A 18 -6.20 5.09 -19.99
CA ARG A 18 -5.70 5.99 -18.95
C ARG A 18 -4.48 5.39 -18.24
N ARG A 19 -4.52 4.12 -17.86
CA ARG A 19 -3.36 3.44 -17.24
C ARG A 19 -2.16 3.40 -18.19
N ALA A 20 -2.37 3.08 -19.46
CA ALA A 20 -1.30 3.06 -20.46
C ALA A 20 -0.65 4.43 -20.63
N ALA A 21 -1.43 5.52 -20.68
CA ALA A 21 -0.91 6.88 -20.73
C ALA A 21 -0.07 7.25 -19.49
N ILE A 22 -0.52 6.83 -18.30
CA ILE A 22 0.23 7.04 -17.05
C ILE A 22 1.52 6.20 -17.05
N HIS A 23 1.48 4.94 -17.47
CA HIS A 23 2.69 4.10 -17.57
C HIS A 23 3.74 4.67 -18.51
N ALA A 24 3.32 5.34 -19.58
CA ALA A 24 4.24 5.99 -20.52
C ALA A 24 4.97 7.21 -19.90
N ASN A 25 4.35 7.89 -18.94
CA ASN A 25 4.95 9.04 -18.25
C ASN A 25 4.41 9.14 -16.80
N PRO A 26 4.87 8.26 -15.90
CA PRO A 26 4.28 8.12 -14.56
C PRO A 26 4.56 9.31 -13.63
N GLY A 27 5.62 10.09 -13.87
CA GLY A 27 6.07 11.09 -12.92
C GLY A 27 6.48 10.48 -11.57
N PHE A 28 6.58 11.32 -10.55
CA PHE A 28 6.81 10.87 -9.17
C PHE A 28 5.78 11.53 -8.24
N GLY A 29 4.96 10.69 -7.55
CA GLY A 29 3.94 11.18 -6.62
C GLY A 29 2.79 11.95 -7.27
N VAL A 30 2.56 11.79 -8.57
CA VAL A 30 1.54 12.53 -9.32
C VAL A 30 0.29 11.69 -9.54
N PHE A 31 0.47 10.39 -9.79
CA PHE A 31 -0.62 9.46 -10.04
C PHE A 31 -0.67 8.37 -8.97
N PHE A 32 -1.87 7.95 -8.65
CA PHE A 32 -2.16 6.90 -7.67
C PHE A 32 -3.02 5.83 -8.33
N THR A 33 -2.99 4.61 -7.79
CA THR A 33 -3.79 3.50 -8.28
C THR A 33 -5.26 3.64 -7.89
N ASP A 34 -6.11 2.74 -8.32
CA ASP A 34 -7.56 2.82 -8.06
C ASP A 34 -7.92 2.58 -6.60
N HIS A 35 -7.06 1.91 -5.85
CA HIS A 35 -7.34 1.53 -4.46
C HIS A 35 -6.20 1.94 -3.51
N MET A 36 -6.54 1.98 -2.24
CA MET A 36 -5.60 2.07 -1.12
C MET A 36 -5.91 0.98 -0.12
N LEU A 37 -4.91 0.62 0.68
CA LEU A 37 -5.12 -0.28 1.81
C LEU A 37 -5.03 0.52 3.10
N ARG A 38 -5.97 0.27 4.01
CA ARG A 38 -5.99 0.85 5.35
C ARG A 38 -6.15 -0.24 6.40
N ALA A 39 -5.43 -0.09 7.50
CA ALA A 39 -5.64 -0.85 8.73
C ALA A 39 -5.57 0.10 9.92
N VAL A 40 -6.27 -0.22 10.99
CA VAL A 40 -6.33 0.62 12.18
C VAL A 40 -5.80 -0.16 13.38
N TRP A 41 -4.95 0.48 14.16
CA TRP A 41 -4.53 -0.05 15.45
C TRP A 41 -5.24 0.68 16.59
N THR A 42 -5.70 -0.09 17.57
CA THR A 42 -6.24 0.46 18.81
C THR A 42 -5.60 -0.22 20.00
N LYS A 43 -5.50 0.50 21.13
CA LYS A 43 -4.93 -0.05 22.36
C LYS A 43 -5.72 -1.26 22.90
N SER A 44 -7.02 -1.29 22.66
CA SER A 44 -7.90 -2.36 23.17
C SER A 44 -7.93 -3.60 22.29
N ALA A 45 -7.75 -3.46 20.97
CA ALA A 45 -7.94 -4.55 20.01
C ALA A 45 -6.67 -4.88 19.19
N GLY A 46 -5.62 -4.04 19.26
CA GLY A 46 -4.45 -4.19 18.37
C GLY A 46 -4.77 -3.76 16.93
N TRP A 47 -4.11 -4.38 15.95
CA TRP A 47 -4.36 -4.17 14.54
C TRP A 47 -5.66 -4.82 14.09
N GLY A 48 -6.47 -4.09 13.33
CA GLY A 48 -7.76 -4.54 12.79
C GLY A 48 -8.30 -3.58 11.75
N ASP A 49 -9.57 -3.75 11.40
CA ASP A 49 -10.28 -2.93 10.39
C ASP A 49 -9.48 -2.79 9.08
N GLY A 50 -8.89 -3.93 8.63
CA GLY A 50 -8.16 -3.98 7.39
C GLY A 50 -9.12 -3.85 6.20
N ARG A 51 -8.85 -2.90 5.30
CA ARG A 51 -9.67 -2.65 4.11
C ARG A 51 -8.81 -2.37 2.91
N VAL A 52 -9.19 -2.93 1.77
CA VAL A 52 -8.79 -2.43 0.46
C VAL A 52 -9.99 -1.68 -0.08
N GLU A 53 -9.85 -0.37 -0.24
CA GLU A 53 -10.95 0.53 -0.57
C GLU A 53 -10.54 1.50 -1.69
N PRO A 54 -11.48 2.16 -2.38
CA PRO A 54 -11.15 3.16 -3.40
C PRO A 54 -10.20 4.23 -2.85
N TYR A 55 -9.19 4.59 -3.63
CA TYR A 55 -8.26 5.66 -3.25
C TYR A 55 -9.01 6.96 -3.02
N GLY A 56 -8.81 7.57 -1.87
CA GLY A 56 -9.52 8.78 -1.47
C GLY A 56 -8.97 9.43 -0.19
N PRO A 57 -9.64 10.44 0.32
CA PRO A 57 -9.24 11.16 1.53
C PRO A 57 -9.25 10.27 2.77
N ILE A 58 -8.26 10.42 3.63
CA ILE A 58 -8.23 9.82 4.97
C ILE A 58 -8.81 10.84 5.94
N GLN A 59 -9.82 10.44 6.72
CA GLN A 59 -10.41 11.30 7.75
C GLN A 59 -9.59 11.21 9.03
N LEU A 60 -9.13 12.34 9.51
CA LEU A 60 -8.39 12.48 10.76
C LEU A 60 -9.05 13.52 11.66
N MET A 61 -9.01 13.28 12.97
CA MET A 61 -9.40 14.30 13.94
C MET A 61 -8.39 15.46 13.90
N PRO A 62 -8.84 16.72 14.11
CA PRO A 62 -7.93 17.87 14.15
C PRO A 62 -6.81 17.75 15.17
N SER A 63 -7.00 16.94 16.23
CA SER A 63 -6.01 16.66 17.27
C SER A 63 -5.02 15.55 16.92
N ALA A 64 -5.09 14.95 15.72
CA ALA A 64 -4.21 13.86 15.34
C ALA A 64 -2.73 14.30 15.41
N ALA A 65 -1.89 13.49 16.05
CA ALA A 65 -0.49 13.83 16.29
C ALA A 65 0.32 14.04 15.00
N VAL A 66 -0.04 13.36 13.92
CA VAL A 66 0.59 13.57 12.61
C VAL A 66 0.46 15.02 12.13
N LEU A 67 -0.65 15.69 12.41
CA LEU A 67 -0.90 17.08 11.97
C LEU A 67 -0.10 18.12 12.77
N HIS A 68 0.35 17.79 13.98
CA HIS A 68 0.99 18.75 14.89
C HIS A 68 2.46 18.43 15.16
N TYR A 69 2.81 17.16 15.17
CA TYR A 69 4.13 16.69 15.56
C TYR A 69 4.82 15.88 14.46
N ALA A 70 4.20 15.74 13.28
CA ALA A 70 4.68 14.87 12.20
C ALA A 70 5.03 13.45 12.73
N GLN A 71 4.22 12.91 13.67
CA GLN A 71 4.41 11.56 14.18
C GLN A 71 3.89 10.57 13.15
N GLU A 72 4.72 10.33 12.16
CA GLU A 72 4.47 9.42 11.06
C GLU A 72 5.75 8.70 10.64
N ILE A 73 5.61 7.59 9.94
CA ILE A 73 6.72 6.86 9.32
C ILE A 73 6.37 6.59 7.86
N PHE A 74 7.40 6.46 7.05
CA PHE A 74 7.29 6.12 5.65
C PHE A 74 8.05 4.83 5.35
N GLU A 75 7.46 3.97 4.53
CA GLU A 75 8.13 2.82 3.95
C GLU A 75 7.76 2.71 2.47
N GLY A 76 8.72 2.39 1.62
CA GLY A 76 8.51 2.27 0.19
C GLY A 76 9.13 1.01 -0.39
N LEU A 77 8.39 0.34 -1.25
CA LEU A 77 8.84 -0.81 -2.02
C LEU A 77 8.21 -0.78 -3.42
N LYS A 78 8.66 -1.65 -4.30
CA LYS A 78 8.15 -1.74 -5.66
C LYS A 78 7.69 -3.16 -5.97
N ALA A 79 6.67 -3.25 -6.81
CA ALA A 79 6.27 -4.47 -7.48
C ALA A 79 6.67 -4.40 -8.97
N TYR A 80 7.10 -5.51 -9.52
CA TYR A 80 7.60 -5.61 -10.89
C TYR A 80 6.86 -6.73 -11.61
N ARG A 81 6.43 -6.47 -12.84
CA ARG A 81 5.89 -7.50 -13.73
C ARG A 81 7.02 -8.15 -14.51
N HIS A 82 7.05 -9.48 -14.48
CA HIS A 82 7.97 -10.28 -15.27
C HIS A 82 7.42 -10.59 -16.66
N ALA A 83 8.27 -11.09 -17.55
CA ALA A 83 7.91 -11.43 -18.92
C ALA A 83 6.84 -12.53 -19.04
N ASP A 84 6.72 -13.39 -18.03
CA ASP A 84 5.70 -14.44 -17.92
C ASP A 84 4.35 -13.91 -17.36
N GLY A 85 4.27 -12.61 -17.06
CA GLY A 85 3.10 -11.95 -16.49
C GLY A 85 3.04 -11.95 -14.96
N SER A 86 3.88 -12.73 -14.27
CA SER A 86 3.91 -12.76 -12.81
C SER A 86 4.37 -11.43 -12.22
N VAL A 87 3.87 -11.11 -11.01
CA VAL A 87 4.22 -9.89 -10.28
C VAL A 87 5.02 -10.24 -9.05
N TRP A 88 6.17 -9.61 -8.89
CA TRP A 88 7.13 -9.88 -7.82
C TRP A 88 7.54 -8.60 -7.11
N SER A 89 7.83 -8.72 -5.82
CA SER A 89 8.49 -7.70 -5.00
C SER A 89 9.81 -8.24 -4.46
N PHE A 90 10.82 -7.39 -4.35
CA PHE A 90 12.13 -7.80 -3.87
C PHE A 90 12.20 -7.66 -2.35
N ARG A 91 12.29 -8.79 -1.64
CA ARG A 91 12.49 -8.88 -0.18
C ARG A 91 11.51 -8.01 0.63
N PRO A 92 10.19 -8.13 0.46
CA PRO A 92 9.23 -7.28 1.16
C PRO A 92 9.30 -7.43 2.68
N GLU A 93 9.76 -8.57 3.20
CA GLU A 93 10.00 -8.81 4.62
C GLU A 93 11.04 -7.84 5.20
N ALA A 94 12.10 -7.56 4.46
CA ALA A 94 13.13 -6.59 4.88
C ALA A 94 12.57 -5.16 4.97
N ASN A 95 11.60 -4.81 4.11
CA ASN A 95 10.86 -3.55 4.19
C ASN A 95 9.98 -3.52 5.45
N ALA A 96 9.26 -4.62 5.72
CA ALA A 96 8.44 -4.76 6.93
C ALA A 96 9.27 -4.59 8.22
N GLU A 97 10.42 -5.25 8.31
CA GLU A 97 11.35 -5.12 9.43
C GLU A 97 11.89 -3.68 9.58
N ARG A 98 12.16 -2.99 8.47
CA ARG A 98 12.58 -1.58 8.49
C ARG A 98 11.45 -0.68 8.99
N MET A 99 10.22 -0.91 8.54
CA MET A 99 9.03 -0.22 9.03
C MET A 99 8.84 -0.40 10.54
N GLN A 100 9.03 -1.62 11.07
CA GLN A 100 8.97 -1.89 12.51
C GLN A 100 10.05 -1.12 13.29
N ARG A 101 11.29 -1.06 12.78
CA ARG A 101 12.35 -0.25 13.41
C ARG A 101 11.98 1.23 13.46
N SER A 102 11.39 1.74 12.39
CA SER A 102 10.91 3.13 12.33
C SER A 102 9.76 3.37 13.30
N ALA A 103 8.80 2.43 13.38
CA ALA A 103 7.69 2.50 14.32
C ALA A 103 8.16 2.55 15.77
N ARG A 104 9.08 1.66 16.15
CA ARG A 104 9.70 1.68 17.50
C ARG A 104 10.36 3.02 17.81
N ARG A 105 11.07 3.61 16.86
CA ARG A 105 11.76 4.88 17.05
C ARG A 105 10.81 6.03 17.38
N LEU A 106 9.60 6.02 16.82
CA LEU A 106 8.57 7.05 17.02
C LEU A 106 7.47 6.62 18.00
N ALA A 107 7.66 5.52 18.74
CA ALA A 107 6.67 4.96 19.66
C ALA A 107 5.31 4.71 18.98
N LEU A 108 5.32 4.30 17.72
CA LEU A 108 4.16 3.86 16.97
C LEU A 108 3.98 2.34 17.12
N PRO A 109 2.75 1.82 17.01
CA PRO A 109 2.50 0.38 16.99
C PRO A 109 3.23 -0.30 15.83
N GLU A 110 3.88 -1.43 16.12
CA GLU A 110 4.54 -2.23 15.08
C GLU A 110 3.52 -3.08 14.33
N LEU A 111 3.50 -2.99 13.00
CA LEU A 111 2.75 -3.92 12.18
C LEU A 111 3.57 -5.21 12.03
N PRO A 112 3.00 -6.40 12.31
CA PRO A 112 3.68 -7.68 12.10
C PRO A 112 4.15 -7.84 10.65
N THR A 113 5.31 -8.46 10.45
CA THR A 113 5.89 -8.68 9.12
C THR A 113 4.94 -9.42 8.18
N ASP A 114 4.29 -10.47 8.68
CA ASP A 114 3.34 -11.26 7.89
C ASP A 114 2.13 -10.43 7.48
N ASP A 115 1.62 -9.56 8.37
CA ASP A 115 0.50 -8.66 8.08
C ASP A 115 0.90 -7.58 7.07
N PHE A 116 2.13 -7.08 7.14
CA PHE A 116 2.67 -6.17 6.11
C PHE A 116 2.71 -6.83 4.73
N VAL A 117 3.24 -8.06 4.64
CA VAL A 117 3.29 -8.80 3.37
C VAL A 117 1.89 -9.16 2.87
N ALA A 118 0.98 -9.55 3.78
CA ALA A 118 -0.41 -9.83 3.44
C ALA A 118 -1.13 -8.58 2.90
N SER A 119 -0.88 -7.40 3.49
CA SER A 119 -1.43 -6.12 3.03
C SER A 119 -0.97 -5.77 1.61
N LEU A 120 0.31 -5.98 1.32
CA LEU A 120 0.86 -5.77 -0.01
C LEU A 120 0.19 -6.69 -1.04
N ARG A 121 0.03 -7.97 -0.72
CA ARG A 121 -0.66 -8.93 -1.61
C ARG A 121 -2.10 -8.53 -1.86
N ALA A 122 -2.85 -8.21 -0.82
CA ALA A 122 -4.26 -7.81 -0.94
C ALA A 122 -4.45 -6.59 -1.85
N LEU A 123 -3.56 -5.59 -1.77
CA LEU A 123 -3.61 -4.42 -2.64
C LEU A 123 -3.21 -4.77 -4.08
N LEU A 124 -2.15 -5.55 -4.27
CA LEU A 124 -1.68 -5.95 -5.61
C LEU A 124 -2.67 -6.84 -6.35
N GLU A 125 -3.40 -7.72 -5.66
CA GLU A 125 -4.46 -8.54 -6.26
C GLU A 125 -5.58 -7.71 -6.89
N VAL A 126 -5.88 -6.55 -6.31
CA VAL A 126 -6.94 -5.65 -6.80
C VAL A 126 -6.42 -4.71 -7.87
N ASP A 127 -5.22 -4.17 -7.68
CA ASP A 127 -4.59 -3.17 -8.54
C ASP A 127 -3.51 -3.77 -9.46
N GLU A 128 -3.54 -5.08 -9.72
CA GLU A 128 -2.56 -5.74 -10.58
C GLU A 128 -2.38 -5.07 -11.94
N ALA A 129 -3.47 -4.55 -12.51
CA ALA A 129 -3.46 -3.86 -13.79
C ALA A 129 -2.66 -2.53 -13.78
N TRP A 130 -2.33 -2.02 -12.58
CA TRP A 130 -1.51 -0.84 -12.39
C TRP A 130 -0.01 -1.15 -12.31
N VAL A 131 0.38 -2.41 -12.18
CA VAL A 131 1.79 -2.78 -12.25
C VAL A 131 2.25 -2.63 -13.70
N PRO A 132 3.23 -1.77 -13.98
CA PRO A 132 3.68 -1.52 -15.34
C PRO A 132 4.07 -2.82 -16.06
N PRO A 133 3.90 -2.88 -17.40
CA PRO A 133 4.35 -4.04 -18.17
C PRO A 133 5.86 -4.24 -17.99
N ALA A 134 6.32 -5.48 -18.12
CA ALA A 134 7.74 -5.77 -18.13
C ALA A 134 8.43 -4.91 -19.21
N PRO A 135 9.62 -4.34 -18.91
CA PRO A 135 10.35 -3.59 -19.93
C PRO A 135 10.62 -4.49 -21.15
N ALA A 136 10.43 -3.92 -22.35
CA ALA A 136 10.79 -4.64 -23.56
C ALA A 136 12.25 -5.08 -23.45
N ARG A 137 12.53 -6.35 -23.76
CA ARG A 137 13.92 -6.81 -23.82
C ARG A 137 14.62 -6.05 -24.95
N ALA A 138 15.71 -5.35 -24.60
CA ALA A 138 16.60 -4.75 -25.58
C ALA A 138 17.28 -5.83 -26.43
#